data_f1d7d59fc4ef92a1d2b2a9e0a71f935c
#
_entry.id   f1d7d59fc4ef92a1d2b2a9e0a71f935c
#
_cell.length_a   1.000
_cell.length_b   1.000
_cell.length_c   1.000
_cell.angle_alpha   90.00
_cell.angle_beta   90.00
_cell.angle_gamma   90.00
#
_symmetry.space_group_name_H-M   'P 1'
#
loop_
_entity.id
_entity.type
_entity.pdbx_description
1 polymer ?
#
loop_
_entity_poly.entity_id
_entity_poly.type
_entity_poly.pdbx_seq_one_letter_code
_entity_poly.pdbx_strand_id
1 'polypeptide(L)'
;HSIYVKFKVTDDLGKLKALGADLDNTYFVIWTTTTWTLPGNVAICVGPSFDYCLIKAGNEYYVMADGLYKSAMSAAKIDDYEVVGRIVGSELEGMKTAHPFLDRTSHVIVGDHVTLESGTGCVHTAPGFGVEDFDVCKNYDFLEVVVPVNNKGILTEEAGEKFAGLTTDEANKAIAIYLDETGALFAMEK
;
A
#
# COMPACT_ATOMS: atom_id res chain seq x y z
N HIS A 1 -13.68 -10.41 2.58
CA HIS A 1 -13.21 -9.60 1.45
C HIS A 1 -11.80 -9.10 1.69
N SER A 2 -11.05 -8.99 0.61
CA SER A 2 -9.74 -8.35 0.62
C SER A 2 -9.62 -7.46 -0.60
N ILE A 3 -8.81 -6.41 -0.48
CA ILE A 3 -8.57 -5.50 -1.60
C ILE A 3 -7.07 -5.29 -1.80
N TYR A 4 -6.73 -4.98 -3.04
CA TYR A 4 -5.39 -4.58 -3.45
C TYR A 4 -5.46 -3.12 -3.86
N VAL A 5 -4.57 -2.30 -3.35
CA VAL A 5 -4.63 -0.83 -3.55
C VAL A 5 -3.31 -0.32 -4.08
N LYS A 6 -3.39 0.57 -5.06
CA LYS A 6 -2.22 1.21 -5.67
C LYS A 6 -1.86 2.48 -4.90
N PHE A 7 -0.61 2.57 -4.48
CA PHE A 7 -0.03 3.76 -3.86
C PHE A 7 1.00 4.34 -4.84
N LYS A 8 0.72 5.50 -5.37
CA LYS A 8 1.57 6.11 -6.39
C LYS A 8 2.94 6.51 -5.84
N VAL A 9 4.01 6.12 -6.52
CA VAL A 9 5.37 6.47 -6.14
C VAL A 9 5.60 7.96 -6.41
N THR A 10 6.09 8.68 -5.40
CA THR A 10 6.44 10.10 -5.52
C THR A 10 7.95 10.32 -5.44
N ASP A 11 8.68 9.41 -4.80
CA ASP A 11 10.14 9.44 -4.72
C ASP A 11 10.67 8.01 -4.76
N ASP A 12 11.39 7.66 -5.79
CA ASP A 12 11.96 6.31 -6.00
C ASP A 12 13.46 6.24 -5.72
N LEU A 13 14.06 7.31 -5.22
CA LEU A 13 15.51 7.42 -5.01
C LEU A 13 16.31 7.17 -6.31
N GLY A 14 15.66 7.33 -7.45
CA GLY A 14 16.25 7.07 -8.78
C GLY A 14 16.31 5.61 -9.17
N LYS A 15 15.90 4.70 -8.29
CA LYS A 15 16.12 3.25 -8.46
C LYS A 15 15.11 2.58 -9.39
N LEU A 16 13.85 2.99 -9.35
CA LEU A 16 12.83 2.42 -10.25
C LEU A 16 12.96 2.98 -11.65
N LYS A 17 13.29 4.26 -11.78
CA LYS A 17 13.60 4.87 -13.06
C LYS A 17 14.75 4.16 -13.75
N ALA A 18 15.78 3.79 -12.99
CA ALA A 18 16.94 3.06 -13.53
C ALA A 18 16.54 1.70 -14.12
N LEU A 19 15.43 1.12 -13.68
CA LEU A 19 14.87 -0.12 -14.22
C LEU A 19 13.93 0.12 -15.40
N GLY A 20 13.65 1.38 -15.74
CA GLY A 20 12.78 1.72 -16.86
C GLY A 20 11.39 2.21 -16.48
N ALA A 21 11.11 2.44 -15.21
CA ALA A 21 9.80 2.89 -14.76
C ALA A 21 9.53 4.33 -15.16
N ASP A 22 8.26 4.59 -15.52
CA ASP A 22 7.72 5.94 -15.62
C ASP A 22 7.06 6.25 -14.28
N LEU A 23 7.63 7.17 -13.50
CA LEU A 23 7.15 7.44 -12.14
C LEU A 23 5.71 7.93 -12.08
N ASP A 24 5.25 8.65 -13.12
CA ASP A 24 3.88 9.12 -13.16
C ASP A 24 2.86 7.98 -13.19
N ASN A 25 3.32 6.79 -13.55
CA ASN A 25 2.48 5.59 -13.67
C ASN A 25 3.05 4.40 -12.87
N THR A 26 3.80 4.67 -11.80
CA THR A 26 4.41 3.63 -10.98
C THR A 26 3.78 3.59 -9.59
N TYR A 27 3.45 2.39 -9.13
CA TYR A 27 2.71 2.19 -7.88
C TYR A 27 3.30 1.04 -7.08
N PHE A 28 3.28 1.18 -5.74
CA PHE A 28 3.36 0.02 -4.86
C PHE A 28 1.94 -0.51 -4.71
N VAL A 29 1.77 -1.82 -4.78
CA VAL A 29 0.46 -2.45 -4.59
C VAL A 29 0.44 -3.10 -3.22
N ILE A 30 -0.47 -2.66 -2.35
CA ILE A 30 -0.65 -3.26 -1.02
C ILE A 30 -1.91 -4.13 -1.02
N TRP A 31 -2.02 -4.98 -0.03
CA TRP A 31 -3.16 -5.86 0.16
C TRP A 31 -3.65 -5.72 1.60
N THR A 32 -4.97 -5.67 1.78
CA THR A 32 -5.55 -5.60 3.12
C THR A 32 -6.91 -6.27 3.17
N THR A 33 -7.23 -6.87 4.31
CA THR A 33 -8.56 -7.40 4.62
C THR A 33 -9.36 -6.38 5.44
N THR A 34 -8.73 -5.29 5.88
CA THR A 34 -9.34 -4.29 6.78
C THR A 34 -9.27 -2.90 6.14
N THR A 35 -10.22 -2.63 5.26
CA THR A 35 -10.23 -1.41 4.44
C THR A 35 -10.34 -0.13 5.28
N TRP A 36 -11.14 -0.16 6.37
CA TRP A 36 -11.38 1.03 7.18
C TRP A 36 -10.12 1.54 7.93
N THR A 37 -9.03 0.77 7.96
CA THR A 37 -7.77 1.22 8.57
C THR A 37 -6.91 2.06 7.63
N LEU A 38 -7.24 2.10 6.34
CA LEU A 38 -6.47 2.88 5.35
C LEU A 38 -6.29 4.36 5.73
N PRO A 39 -7.28 5.05 6.31
CA PRO A 39 -7.05 6.42 6.76
C PRO A 39 -5.93 6.58 7.79
N GLY A 40 -5.58 5.51 8.49
CA GLY A 40 -4.47 5.50 9.45
C GLY A 40 -3.12 5.12 8.83
N ASN A 41 -3.08 4.85 7.54
CA ASN A 41 -1.84 4.46 6.85
C ASN A 41 -0.81 5.59 6.90
N VAL A 42 0.42 5.25 7.29
CA VAL A 42 1.56 6.18 7.26
C VAL A 42 2.76 5.56 6.54
N ALA A 43 2.71 4.26 6.24
CA ALA A 43 3.85 3.57 5.65
C ALA A 43 3.43 2.32 4.90
N ILE A 44 4.33 1.87 4.03
CA ILE A 44 4.28 0.56 3.38
C ILE A 44 5.53 -0.18 3.85
N CYS A 45 5.35 -1.33 4.50
CA CYS A 45 6.46 -2.10 5.02
C CYS A 45 6.81 -3.23 4.06
N VAL A 46 8.09 -3.34 3.70
CA VAL A 46 8.60 -4.40 2.82
C VAL A 46 9.61 -5.27 3.58
N GLY A 47 9.79 -6.50 3.13
CA GLY A 47 10.78 -7.40 3.69
C GLY A 47 12.17 -7.06 3.17
N PRO A 48 13.14 -6.73 4.05
CA PRO A 48 14.43 -6.21 3.57
C PRO A 48 15.24 -7.22 2.77
N SER A 49 15.05 -8.52 3.01
CA SER A 49 15.80 -9.58 2.31
C SER A 49 15.04 -10.22 1.15
N PHE A 50 13.79 -9.81 0.91
CA PHE A 50 13.00 -10.35 -0.20
C PHE A 50 13.31 -9.62 -1.50
N ASP A 51 13.18 -10.34 -2.62
CA ASP A 51 13.26 -9.72 -3.94
C ASP A 51 11.89 -9.17 -4.33
N TYR A 52 11.88 -7.96 -4.85
CA TYR A 52 10.68 -7.31 -5.38
C TYR A 52 10.82 -7.14 -6.89
N CYS A 53 9.70 -7.25 -7.58
CA CYS A 53 9.63 -7.10 -9.02
C CYS A 53 9.02 -5.77 -9.39
N LEU A 54 9.54 -5.16 -10.44
CA LEU A 54 8.89 -4.07 -11.14
C LEU A 54 8.16 -4.68 -12.34
N ILE A 55 6.85 -4.60 -12.34
CA ILE A 55 5.99 -5.26 -13.34
C ILE A 55 5.35 -4.20 -14.21
N LYS A 56 5.51 -4.33 -15.52
CA LYS A 56 4.87 -3.43 -16.48
C LYS A 56 3.65 -4.11 -17.07
N ALA A 57 2.51 -3.44 -17.01
CA ALA A 57 1.25 -3.87 -17.62
C ALA A 57 0.60 -2.66 -18.28
N GLY A 58 0.51 -2.67 -19.61
CA GLY A 58 0.07 -1.50 -20.35
C GLY A 58 1.05 -0.34 -20.12
N ASN A 59 0.55 0.78 -19.64
CA ASN A 59 1.37 1.95 -19.32
C ASN A 59 1.65 2.12 -17.82
N GLU A 60 1.24 1.15 -16.99
CA GLU A 60 1.46 1.21 -15.55
C GLU A 60 2.56 0.23 -15.10
N TYR A 61 3.19 0.58 -13.98
CA TYR A 61 4.25 -0.21 -13.38
C TYR A 61 3.89 -0.48 -11.93
N TYR A 62 4.09 -1.72 -11.47
CA TYR A 62 3.73 -2.15 -10.12
C TYR A 62 4.92 -2.77 -9.41
N VAL A 63 5.09 -2.44 -8.14
CA VAL A 63 6.11 -3.04 -7.27
C VAL A 63 5.42 -4.05 -6.36
N MET A 64 5.80 -5.30 -6.45
CA MET A 64 5.31 -6.40 -5.63
C MET A 64 6.40 -7.44 -5.44
N ALA A 65 6.31 -8.23 -4.37
CA ALA A 65 7.29 -9.27 -4.08
C ALA A 65 7.32 -10.35 -5.19
N ASP A 66 8.51 -10.85 -5.47
CA ASP A 66 8.73 -11.87 -6.52
C ASP A 66 7.88 -13.12 -6.30
N GLY A 67 7.69 -13.55 -5.05
CA GLY A 67 6.90 -14.74 -4.74
C GLY A 67 5.39 -14.54 -4.78
N LEU A 68 4.89 -13.31 -4.95
CA LEU A 68 3.47 -12.99 -4.79
C LEU A 68 2.82 -12.27 -5.98
N TYR A 69 3.62 -11.71 -6.90
CA TYR A 69 3.05 -10.86 -7.95
C TYR A 69 2.12 -11.61 -8.89
N LYS A 70 2.39 -12.88 -9.16
CA LYS A 70 1.55 -13.66 -10.09
C LYS A 70 0.12 -13.80 -9.56
N SER A 71 0.00 -14.06 -8.26
CA SER A 71 -1.30 -14.17 -7.60
C SER A 71 -2.05 -12.84 -7.64
N ALA A 72 -1.36 -11.75 -7.37
CA ALA A 72 -1.96 -10.41 -7.39
C ALA A 72 -2.40 -10.01 -8.80
N MET A 73 -1.57 -10.27 -9.82
CA MET A 73 -1.93 -9.96 -11.21
C MET A 73 -3.14 -10.79 -11.66
N SER A 74 -3.22 -12.05 -11.23
CA SER A 74 -4.35 -12.92 -11.49
C SER A 74 -5.62 -12.37 -10.84
N ALA A 75 -5.54 -11.90 -9.60
CA ALA A 75 -6.67 -11.28 -8.90
C ALA A 75 -7.18 -10.04 -9.62
N ALA A 76 -6.29 -9.29 -10.24
CA ALA A 76 -6.64 -8.11 -11.04
C ALA A 76 -7.10 -8.47 -12.46
N LYS A 77 -7.04 -9.74 -12.83
CA LYS A 77 -7.39 -10.25 -14.17
C LYS A 77 -6.53 -9.62 -15.26
N ILE A 78 -5.27 -9.38 -14.94
CA ILE A 78 -4.28 -8.88 -15.87
C ILE A 78 -3.38 -10.04 -16.27
N ASP A 79 -3.46 -10.45 -17.53
CA ASP A 79 -2.68 -11.57 -18.07
C ASP A 79 -1.48 -11.11 -18.89
N ASP A 80 -1.57 -9.93 -19.50
CA ASP A 80 -0.52 -9.39 -20.36
C ASP A 80 0.34 -8.40 -19.58
N TYR A 81 1.50 -8.87 -19.13
CA TYR A 81 2.44 -8.06 -18.36
C TYR A 81 3.83 -8.66 -18.46
N GLU A 82 4.86 -7.89 -18.10
CA GLU A 82 6.23 -8.38 -18.04
C GLU A 82 6.94 -7.85 -16.79
N VAL A 83 7.87 -8.63 -16.28
CA VAL A 83 8.77 -8.20 -15.21
C VAL A 83 9.93 -7.48 -15.88
N VAL A 84 10.05 -6.17 -15.67
CA VAL A 84 11.07 -5.34 -16.30
C VAL A 84 12.30 -5.14 -15.41
N GLY A 85 12.23 -5.52 -14.14
CA GLY A 85 13.37 -5.45 -13.25
C GLY A 85 13.08 -6.05 -11.90
N ARG A 86 14.14 -6.26 -11.13
CA ARG A 86 14.08 -6.76 -9.76
C ARG A 86 14.94 -5.89 -8.86
N ILE A 87 14.53 -5.77 -7.60
CA ILE A 87 15.23 -4.97 -6.61
C ILE A 87 14.99 -5.62 -5.23
N VAL A 88 16.04 -5.69 -4.41
CA VAL A 88 15.90 -6.24 -3.07
C VAL A 88 15.19 -5.25 -2.16
N GLY A 89 14.39 -5.78 -1.21
CA GLY A 89 13.55 -4.95 -0.34
C GLY A 89 14.31 -3.87 0.42
N SER A 90 15.52 -4.16 0.90
CA SER A 90 16.33 -3.17 1.61
C SER A 90 16.63 -1.93 0.77
N GLU A 91 16.64 -2.05 -0.56
CA GLU A 91 16.89 -0.94 -1.47
C GLU A 91 15.65 -0.09 -1.72
N LEU A 92 14.48 -0.56 -1.29
CA LEU A 92 13.23 0.20 -1.39
C LEU A 92 13.04 1.15 -0.22
N GLU A 93 13.75 0.93 0.89
CA GLU A 93 13.65 1.76 2.08
C GLU A 93 13.97 3.21 1.77
N GLY A 94 13.11 4.11 2.23
CA GLY A 94 13.26 5.55 1.99
C GLY A 94 12.49 6.06 0.79
N MET A 95 11.95 5.19 -0.05
CA MET A 95 11.05 5.62 -1.11
C MET A 95 9.78 6.20 -0.50
N LYS A 96 9.06 7.01 -1.27
CA LYS A 96 7.84 7.65 -0.80
C LYS A 96 6.71 7.40 -1.79
N THR A 97 5.50 7.27 -1.24
CA THR A 97 4.29 7.14 -2.03
C THR A 97 3.25 8.14 -1.52
N ALA A 98 2.27 8.44 -2.35
CA ALA A 98 1.13 9.26 -1.97
C ALA A 98 0.03 8.37 -1.41
N HIS A 99 -0.54 8.77 -0.27
CA HIS A 99 -1.75 8.13 0.26
C HIS A 99 -2.84 8.22 -0.82
N PRO A 100 -3.64 7.17 -1.05
CA PRO A 100 -4.57 7.14 -2.19
C PRO A 100 -5.73 8.13 -2.10
N PHE A 101 -6.04 8.68 -0.92
CA PHE A 101 -7.12 9.66 -0.79
C PHE A 101 -6.90 10.76 0.26
N LEU A 102 -5.78 10.75 0.96
CA LEU A 102 -5.44 11.81 1.92
C LEU A 102 -4.18 12.54 1.47
N ASP A 103 -4.06 13.79 1.83
CA ASP A 103 -2.84 14.57 1.59
C ASP A 103 -1.78 14.17 2.61
N ARG A 104 -1.21 13.01 2.39
CA ARG A 104 -0.22 12.41 3.30
C ARG A 104 0.74 11.54 2.50
N THR A 105 2.01 11.58 2.86
CA THR A 105 3.01 10.66 2.33
C THR A 105 2.92 9.34 3.07
N SER A 106 2.93 8.23 2.32
CA SER A 106 3.10 6.89 2.86
C SER A 106 4.53 6.46 2.56
N HIS A 107 5.32 6.30 3.61
CA HIS A 107 6.76 6.02 3.49
C HIS A 107 7.03 4.55 3.34
N VAL A 108 7.99 4.18 2.49
CA VAL A 108 8.42 2.79 2.37
C VAL A 108 9.47 2.51 3.44
N ILE A 109 9.15 1.56 4.31
CA ILE A 109 9.98 1.14 5.43
C ILE A 109 10.24 -0.36 5.35
N VAL A 110 11.16 -0.87 6.15
CA VAL A 110 11.47 -2.30 6.20
C VAL A 110 11.11 -2.90 7.55
N GLY A 111 10.73 -4.16 7.56
CA GLY A 111 10.40 -4.89 8.78
C GLY A 111 10.48 -6.38 8.58
N ASP A 112 10.90 -7.09 9.62
CA ASP A 112 11.11 -8.55 9.57
C ASP A 112 9.80 -9.34 9.69
N HIS A 113 8.70 -8.68 10.02
CA HIS A 113 7.39 -9.35 10.15
C HIS A 113 6.68 -9.58 8.81
N VAL A 114 7.22 -9.02 7.72
CA VAL A 114 6.65 -9.21 6.38
C VAL A 114 6.87 -10.65 5.93
N THR A 115 5.81 -11.29 5.41
CA THR A 115 5.87 -12.67 4.93
C THR A 115 5.48 -12.75 3.45
N LEU A 116 5.75 -13.89 2.84
CA LEU A 116 5.35 -14.19 1.46
C LEU A 116 4.18 -15.19 1.39
N GLU A 117 3.43 -15.32 2.47
CA GLU A 117 2.32 -16.28 2.55
C GLU A 117 1.06 -15.78 1.85
N SER A 118 0.83 -14.48 1.86
CA SER A 118 -0.34 -13.88 1.22
C SER A 118 -0.08 -12.41 0.91
N GLY A 119 -0.94 -11.82 0.09
CA GLY A 119 -0.85 -10.42 -0.26
C GLY A 119 0.16 -10.14 -1.35
N THR A 120 0.95 -9.08 -1.18
CA THR A 120 1.87 -8.58 -2.21
C THR A 120 3.32 -8.43 -1.71
N GLY A 121 3.57 -8.63 -0.42
CA GLY A 121 4.86 -8.33 0.17
C GLY A 121 5.06 -6.86 0.49
N CYS A 122 4.09 -6.01 0.14
CA CYS A 122 4.05 -4.59 0.46
C CYS A 122 2.92 -4.41 1.48
N VAL A 123 3.27 -4.24 2.74
CA VAL A 123 2.31 -4.30 3.85
C VAL A 123 1.84 -2.90 4.24
N HIS A 124 0.54 -2.67 4.07
CA HIS A 124 -0.13 -1.48 4.58
C HIS A 124 0.14 -1.36 6.09
N THR A 125 0.68 -0.23 6.52
CA THR A 125 1.13 -0.04 7.89
C THR A 125 0.41 1.16 8.52
N ALA A 126 -0.35 0.85 9.58
CA ALA A 126 -1.13 1.85 10.32
C ALA A 126 -0.87 1.65 11.82
N PRO A 127 0.09 2.38 12.40
CA PRO A 127 0.53 2.15 13.78
C PRO A 127 -0.55 2.39 14.84
N GLY A 128 -1.60 3.12 14.51
CA GLY A 128 -2.73 3.31 15.40
C GLY A 128 -3.63 2.09 15.56
N PHE A 129 -3.48 1.07 14.71
CA PHE A 129 -4.39 -0.08 14.65
C PHE A 129 -3.72 -1.45 14.75
N GLY A 130 -2.41 -1.51 14.93
CA GLY A 130 -1.71 -2.79 15.02
C GLY A 130 -0.45 -2.72 15.85
N VAL A 131 -0.20 -3.77 16.65
CA VAL A 131 0.99 -3.85 17.51
C VAL A 131 2.26 -3.96 16.68
N GLU A 132 2.25 -4.82 15.66
CA GLU A 132 3.40 -4.98 14.77
C GLU A 132 3.69 -3.71 14.01
N ASP A 133 2.63 -3.02 13.55
CA ASP A 133 2.73 -1.75 12.85
C ASP A 133 3.34 -0.67 13.74
N PHE A 134 2.85 -0.60 14.99
CA PHE A 134 3.38 0.34 15.97
C PHE A 134 4.85 0.07 16.26
N ASP A 135 5.22 -1.19 16.47
CA ASP A 135 6.58 -1.58 16.80
C ASP A 135 7.57 -1.26 15.68
N VAL A 136 7.20 -1.54 14.43
CA VAL A 136 8.09 -1.25 13.29
C VAL A 136 8.23 0.25 13.08
N CYS A 137 7.17 1.02 13.28
CA CYS A 137 7.20 2.47 13.12
C CYS A 137 8.09 3.17 14.15
N LYS A 138 8.33 2.57 15.30
CA LYS A 138 9.24 3.12 16.31
C LYS A 138 10.68 3.29 15.80
N ASN A 139 11.07 2.55 14.78
CA ASN A 139 12.39 2.63 14.18
C ASN A 139 12.55 3.85 13.28
N TYR A 140 11.49 4.62 13.07
CA TYR A 140 11.46 5.77 12.16
C TYR A 140 10.86 6.98 12.87
N ASP A 141 11.71 7.94 13.23
CA ASP A 141 11.32 9.12 14.03
C ASP A 141 10.29 10.01 13.34
N PHE A 142 10.25 9.97 12.01
CA PHE A 142 9.37 10.85 11.22
C PHE A 142 7.94 10.30 11.06
N LEU A 143 7.67 9.07 11.50
CA LEU A 143 6.33 8.48 11.38
C LEU A 143 5.48 8.84 12.60
N GLU A 144 4.24 9.24 12.34
CA GLU A 144 3.28 9.60 13.37
C GLU A 144 2.27 8.49 13.57
N VAL A 145 1.71 8.42 14.78
CA VAL A 145 0.60 7.51 15.07
C VAL A 145 -0.69 8.27 14.82
N VAL A 146 -1.43 7.86 13.80
CA VAL A 146 -2.71 8.47 13.43
C VAL A 146 -3.83 7.50 13.80
N VAL A 147 -4.82 7.98 14.56
CA VAL A 147 -5.96 7.17 14.98
C VAL A 147 -7.25 7.87 14.52
N PRO A 148 -7.65 7.70 13.26
CA PRO A 148 -8.79 8.43 12.69
C PRO A 148 -10.14 7.79 13.01
N VAL A 149 -10.27 7.21 14.20
CA VAL A 149 -11.50 6.62 14.70
C VAL A 149 -11.64 6.94 16.19
N ASN A 150 -12.86 7.24 16.63
CA ASN A 150 -13.11 7.55 18.04
C ASN A 150 -13.52 6.31 18.85
N ASN A 151 -13.79 6.51 20.16
CA ASN A 151 -14.15 5.44 21.08
C ASN A 151 -15.43 4.68 20.71
N LYS A 152 -16.25 5.28 19.85
CA LYS A 152 -17.53 4.68 19.42
C LYS A 152 -17.41 3.93 18.09
N GLY A 153 -16.21 3.84 17.55
CA GLY A 153 -15.98 3.20 16.24
C GLY A 153 -16.43 4.05 15.07
N ILE A 154 -16.43 5.37 15.23
CA ILE A 154 -16.82 6.32 14.19
C ILE A 154 -15.56 7.02 13.68
N LEU A 155 -15.43 7.11 12.37
CA LEU A 155 -14.28 7.79 11.75
C LEU A 155 -14.34 9.29 12.05
N THR A 156 -13.17 9.86 12.38
CA THR A 156 -13.03 11.28 12.68
C THR A 156 -12.65 12.05 11.41
N GLU A 157 -12.52 13.37 11.53
CA GLU A 157 -12.11 14.24 10.43
C GLU A 157 -10.73 13.88 9.86
N GLU A 158 -9.88 13.24 10.65
CA GLU A 158 -8.56 12.77 10.20
C GLU A 158 -8.66 11.72 9.09
N ALA A 159 -9.82 11.06 8.96
CA ALA A 159 -10.07 10.11 7.87
C ALA A 159 -10.43 10.80 6.55
N GLY A 160 -10.57 12.12 6.55
CA GLY A 160 -10.98 12.91 5.40
C GLY A 160 -12.48 13.20 5.41
N GLU A 161 -12.87 14.28 4.77
CA GLU A 161 -14.27 14.74 4.74
C GLU A 161 -15.25 13.69 4.20
N LYS A 162 -14.81 12.88 3.25
CA LYS A 162 -15.65 11.89 2.62
C LYS A 162 -16.05 10.75 3.55
N PHE A 163 -15.23 10.46 4.55
CA PHE A 163 -15.39 9.28 5.40
C PHE A 163 -15.62 9.60 6.86
N ALA A 164 -15.44 10.86 7.26
CA ALA A 164 -15.70 11.30 8.64
C ALA A 164 -17.18 11.07 8.97
N GLY A 165 -17.43 10.56 10.17
CA GLY A 165 -18.79 10.29 10.63
C GLY A 165 -19.32 8.89 10.29
N LEU A 166 -18.61 8.12 9.48
CA LEU A 166 -19.01 6.75 9.14
C LEU A 166 -18.56 5.79 10.23
N THR A 167 -19.31 4.69 10.40
CA THR A 167 -18.84 3.56 11.20
C THR A 167 -17.77 2.83 10.43
N THR A 168 -17.02 1.94 11.10
CA THR A 168 -16.00 1.14 10.43
C THR A 168 -16.59 0.26 9.33
N ASP A 169 -17.78 -0.31 9.56
CA ASP A 169 -18.46 -1.13 8.55
C ASP A 169 -18.87 -0.30 7.32
N GLU A 170 -19.43 0.88 7.56
CA GLU A 170 -19.80 1.79 6.48
C GLU A 170 -18.57 2.27 5.72
N ALA A 171 -17.48 2.54 6.44
CA ALA A 171 -16.23 2.98 5.84
C ALA A 171 -15.60 1.92 4.93
N ASN A 172 -15.69 0.65 5.30
CA ASN A 172 -15.18 -0.43 4.45
C ASN A 172 -15.75 -0.34 3.04
N LYS A 173 -17.05 -0.15 2.94
CA LYS A 173 -17.74 -0.06 1.64
C LYS A 173 -17.45 1.26 0.93
N ALA A 174 -17.54 2.36 1.67
CA ALA A 174 -17.37 3.70 1.09
C ALA A 174 -15.95 3.90 0.55
N ILE A 175 -14.94 3.44 1.28
CA ILE A 175 -13.54 3.55 0.84
C ILE A 175 -13.29 2.68 -0.39
N ALA A 176 -13.78 1.43 -0.38
CA ALA A 176 -13.60 0.53 -1.52
C ALA A 176 -14.23 1.11 -2.80
N ILE A 177 -15.42 1.68 -2.69
CA ILE A 177 -16.10 2.32 -3.82
C ILE A 177 -15.28 3.52 -4.33
N TYR A 178 -14.80 4.35 -3.41
CA TYR A 178 -14.01 5.52 -3.77
C TYR A 178 -12.70 5.13 -4.47
N LEU A 179 -12.02 4.11 -3.97
CA LEU A 179 -10.79 3.62 -4.60
C LEU A 179 -11.04 3.09 -6.01
N ASP A 180 -12.16 2.42 -6.21
CA ASP A 180 -12.55 1.93 -7.54
C ASP A 180 -12.83 3.10 -8.49
N GLU A 181 -13.59 4.09 -8.03
CA GLU A 181 -13.95 5.26 -8.84
C GLU A 181 -12.73 6.09 -9.25
N THR A 182 -11.71 6.18 -8.38
CA THR A 182 -10.50 6.97 -8.63
C THR A 182 -9.40 6.19 -9.34
N GLY A 183 -9.62 4.89 -9.57
CA GLY A 183 -8.63 4.04 -10.23
C GLY A 183 -7.53 3.52 -9.30
N ALA A 184 -7.62 3.76 -8.00
CA ALA A 184 -6.64 3.28 -7.03
C ALA A 184 -6.86 1.83 -6.61
N LEU A 185 -8.05 1.27 -6.84
CA LEU A 185 -8.34 -0.13 -6.56
C LEU A 185 -7.71 -1.00 -7.64
N PHE A 186 -6.75 -1.83 -7.25
CA PHE A 186 -6.05 -2.73 -8.18
C PHE A 186 -6.86 -4.01 -8.40
N ALA A 187 -7.38 -4.59 -7.32
CA ALA A 187 -8.19 -5.81 -7.37
C ALA A 187 -9.00 -5.95 -6.09
N MET A 188 -10.03 -6.81 -6.16
CA MET A 188 -10.85 -7.18 -5.02
C MET A 188 -11.12 -8.68 -5.07
N GLU A 189 -10.98 -9.34 -3.91
CA GLU A 189 -11.27 -10.76 -3.77
C GLU A 189 -12.25 -10.98 -2.62
N LYS A 190 -13.08 -11.97 -2.77
CA LYS A 190 -14.04 -12.37 -1.72
C LYS A 190 -13.51 -13.52 -0.88
#